data_5606fa41bf95f497b6753409840c1af1
#
_entry.id   5606fa41bf95f497b6753409840c1af1
#
_cell.length_a   1.000
_cell.length_b   1.000
_cell.length_c   1.000
_cell.angle_alpha   90.00
_cell.angle_beta   90.00
_cell.angle_gamma   90.00
#
_symmetry.space_group_name_H-M   'P 1'
#
loop_
_entity.id
_entity.type
_entity.pdbx_description
1 polymer ?
#
loop_
_entity_poly.entity_id
_entity_poly.type
_entity_poly.pdbx_seq_one_letter_code
_entity_poly.pdbx_strand_id
1 'polypeptide(L)'
;MEPTVIAICYPAPVDNTLIDERRGPASIVAALPKHEVVDMRDRTPSDLSPAEREQLAQVTAAFILDVPEWLFEHCPNLRWIHSLKTGYDHIDLDILHDRGIRLTNGAGTAATEIAEFVIARILEHWKFLPRIAEQQRQHEWRPRFGRALGDCRVTLVGYGPINQEVARLLAPFAMRITAVRRSAGTPSQGVERVMALADLANAIGNADIVVAALPSTSGTTGLFDAGMFEAMKEGAFFVNVGRGTAVVETDLMAALESGHLGGAAVDVTAVEPLPGDDPLWDSQVRISPHCSASLDNIMRRVHELFVRNVTHFEAGDGMENEVDVASERHN
;
A
#
# COMPACT_ATOMS: atom_id res chain seq x y z
N MET A 1 -6.21 -32.08 -15.24
CA MET A 1 -6.04 -31.57 -13.87
C MET A 1 -7.43 -31.41 -13.27
N GLU A 2 -7.59 -31.75 -12.02
CA GLU A 2 -8.84 -31.44 -11.30
C GLU A 2 -9.00 -29.92 -11.21
N PRO A 3 -10.22 -29.40 -11.35
CA PRO A 3 -10.44 -27.96 -11.30
C PRO A 3 -10.08 -27.42 -9.91
N THR A 4 -9.54 -26.20 -9.88
CA THR A 4 -9.21 -25.50 -8.63
C THR A 4 -10.49 -25.22 -7.84
N VAL A 5 -10.56 -25.64 -6.58
CA VAL A 5 -11.62 -25.27 -5.65
C VAL A 5 -11.18 -24.03 -4.88
N ILE A 6 -12.01 -22.99 -4.87
CA ILE A 6 -11.65 -21.65 -4.39
C ILE A 6 -12.49 -21.32 -3.16
N ALA A 7 -11.84 -20.91 -2.06
CA ALA A 7 -12.51 -20.27 -0.94
C ALA A 7 -12.40 -18.73 -1.05
N ILE A 8 -13.51 -18.02 -0.79
CA ILE A 8 -13.54 -16.56 -0.70
C ILE A 8 -13.78 -16.18 0.75
N CYS A 9 -12.74 -15.63 1.40
CA CYS A 9 -12.69 -15.40 2.84
C CYS A 9 -12.34 -13.92 3.15
N TYR A 10 -13.25 -13.00 2.84
CA TYR A 10 -13.14 -11.60 3.27
C TYR A 10 -14.54 -11.11 3.69
N PRO A 11 -14.67 -10.18 4.65
CA PRO A 11 -15.97 -9.72 5.11
C PRO A 11 -16.76 -9.07 3.97
N ALA A 12 -18.09 -9.25 4.00
CA ALA A 12 -18.96 -8.47 3.14
C ALA A 12 -18.85 -6.98 3.51
N PRO A 13 -18.93 -6.06 2.55
CA PRO A 13 -18.88 -4.64 2.84
C PRO A 13 -20.01 -4.25 3.79
N VAL A 14 -19.66 -3.56 4.87
CA VAL A 14 -20.59 -3.14 5.94
C VAL A 14 -21.61 -2.11 5.44
N ASP A 15 -21.32 -1.44 4.32
CA ASP A 15 -22.18 -0.45 3.71
C ASP A 15 -22.32 -0.74 2.19
N ASN A 16 -23.50 -1.18 1.78
CA ASN A 16 -23.83 -1.49 0.38
C ASN A 16 -23.78 -0.25 -0.55
N THR A 17 -23.50 0.94 -0.04
CA THR A 17 -23.48 2.17 -0.83
C THR A 17 -22.15 2.36 -1.59
N LEU A 18 -21.08 1.66 -1.21
CA LEU A 18 -19.73 1.87 -1.75
C LEU A 18 -19.23 0.75 -2.68
N ILE A 19 -19.88 -0.42 -2.72
CA ILE A 19 -19.45 -1.52 -3.59
C ILE A 19 -20.61 -1.99 -4.44
N ASP A 20 -20.55 -1.75 -5.74
CA ASP A 20 -21.47 -2.32 -6.72
C ASP A 20 -21.44 -3.86 -6.60
N GLU A 21 -22.60 -4.51 -6.35
CA GLU A 21 -22.72 -5.97 -6.22
C GLU A 21 -22.13 -6.73 -7.43
N ARG A 22 -22.10 -6.09 -8.62
CA ARG A 22 -21.44 -6.61 -9.81
C ARG A 22 -19.91 -6.68 -9.71
N ARG A 23 -19.32 -6.11 -8.66
CA ARG A 23 -17.87 -6.07 -8.38
C ARG A 23 -17.47 -6.96 -7.19
N GLY A 24 -18.44 -7.67 -6.59
CA GLY A 24 -18.20 -8.64 -5.50
C GLY A 24 -17.80 -10.03 -6.01
N PRO A 25 -17.86 -11.05 -5.17
CA PRO A 25 -17.54 -12.44 -5.52
C PRO A 25 -18.29 -13.00 -6.70
N ALA A 26 -19.48 -12.46 -6.99
CA ALA A 26 -20.21 -12.79 -8.21
C ALA A 26 -19.38 -12.56 -9.48
N SER A 27 -18.46 -11.59 -9.48
CA SER A 27 -17.55 -11.36 -10.60
C SER A 27 -16.50 -12.46 -10.73
N ILE A 28 -16.01 -13.01 -9.62
CA ILE A 28 -15.07 -14.16 -9.62
C ILE A 28 -15.78 -15.40 -10.13
N VAL A 29 -16.96 -15.71 -9.58
CA VAL A 29 -17.77 -16.85 -10.00
C VAL A 29 -18.11 -16.77 -11.49
N ALA A 30 -18.53 -15.58 -11.97
CA ALA A 30 -18.84 -15.36 -13.39
C ALA A 30 -17.62 -15.50 -14.31
N ALA A 31 -16.44 -15.09 -13.84
CA ALA A 31 -15.19 -15.20 -14.57
C ALA A 31 -14.61 -16.63 -14.57
N LEU A 32 -14.96 -17.44 -13.58
CA LEU A 32 -14.46 -18.79 -13.35
C LEU A 32 -15.59 -19.86 -13.36
N PRO A 33 -16.38 -19.96 -14.43
CA PRO A 33 -17.64 -20.76 -14.46
C PRO A 33 -17.39 -22.29 -14.36
N LYS A 34 -16.15 -22.74 -14.48
CA LYS A 34 -15.78 -24.16 -14.36
C LYS A 34 -15.24 -24.54 -12.98
N HIS A 35 -15.13 -23.55 -12.07
CA HIS A 35 -14.54 -23.74 -10.76
C HIS A 35 -15.62 -23.79 -9.70
N GLU A 36 -15.39 -24.61 -8.68
CA GLU A 36 -16.20 -24.58 -7.49
C GLU A 36 -15.73 -23.45 -6.58
N VAL A 37 -16.66 -22.63 -6.10
CA VAL A 37 -16.38 -21.52 -5.22
C VAL A 37 -17.15 -21.69 -3.92
N VAL A 38 -16.44 -21.76 -2.81
CA VAL A 38 -16.99 -21.80 -1.45
C VAL A 38 -16.97 -20.38 -0.89
N ASP A 39 -18.15 -19.77 -0.76
CA ASP A 39 -18.28 -18.42 -0.20
C ASP A 39 -18.28 -18.46 1.33
N MET A 40 -17.18 -18.02 1.93
CA MET A 40 -16.95 -17.98 3.37
C MET A 40 -17.04 -16.56 3.96
N ARG A 41 -17.58 -15.60 3.20
CA ARG A 41 -17.74 -14.24 3.69
C ARG A 41 -18.71 -14.20 4.86
N ASP A 42 -18.28 -13.60 5.96
CA ASP A 42 -19.05 -13.52 7.22
C ASP A 42 -19.53 -14.88 7.75
N ARG A 43 -18.85 -15.97 7.37
CA ARG A 43 -19.15 -17.35 7.78
C ARG A 43 -17.92 -18.02 8.37
N THR A 44 -18.19 -18.98 9.23
CA THR A 44 -17.20 -19.91 9.78
C THR A 44 -17.53 -21.34 9.38
N PRO A 45 -16.63 -22.32 9.53
CA PRO A 45 -16.93 -23.71 9.24
C PRO A 45 -18.11 -24.28 10.04
N SER A 46 -18.44 -23.70 11.20
CA SER A 46 -19.62 -24.09 11.99
C SER A 46 -20.95 -23.73 11.32
N ASP A 47 -20.96 -22.71 10.45
CA ASP A 47 -22.16 -22.25 9.75
C ASP A 47 -22.46 -23.09 8.49
N LEU A 48 -21.56 -24.02 8.16
CA LEU A 48 -21.66 -24.82 6.94
C LEU A 48 -22.44 -26.12 7.16
N SER A 49 -23.20 -26.51 6.14
CA SER A 49 -23.74 -27.84 6.00
C SER A 49 -22.63 -28.91 5.87
N PRO A 50 -22.92 -30.21 6.13
CA PRO A 50 -21.94 -31.28 5.92
C PRO A 50 -21.34 -31.28 4.49
N ALA A 51 -22.16 -31.04 3.46
CA ALA A 51 -21.73 -31.01 2.07
C ALA A 51 -20.78 -29.82 1.79
N GLU A 52 -21.09 -28.63 2.32
CA GLU A 52 -20.21 -27.46 2.18
C GLU A 52 -18.88 -27.64 2.92
N ARG A 53 -18.86 -28.33 4.07
CA ARG A 53 -17.59 -28.68 4.77
C ARG A 53 -16.74 -29.64 3.96
N GLU A 54 -17.37 -30.62 3.27
CA GLU A 54 -16.66 -31.52 2.38
C GLU A 54 -16.05 -30.75 1.19
N GLN A 55 -16.76 -29.78 0.60
CA GLN A 55 -16.23 -28.88 -0.42
C GLN A 55 -15.09 -28.01 0.13
N LEU A 56 -15.22 -27.46 1.35
CA LEU A 56 -14.18 -26.65 1.99
C LEU A 56 -12.88 -27.47 2.16
N ALA A 57 -12.98 -28.75 2.49
CA ALA A 57 -11.82 -29.64 2.59
C ALA A 57 -11.11 -29.88 1.24
N GLN A 58 -11.76 -29.61 0.11
CA GLN A 58 -11.16 -29.71 -1.24
C GLN A 58 -10.53 -28.41 -1.72
N VAL A 59 -10.61 -27.32 -0.96
CA VAL A 59 -10.08 -26.02 -1.34
C VAL A 59 -8.58 -26.09 -1.59
N THR A 60 -8.17 -25.61 -2.75
CA THR A 60 -6.75 -25.55 -3.18
C THR A 60 -6.24 -24.12 -3.30
N ALA A 61 -7.14 -23.13 -3.43
CA ALA A 61 -6.82 -21.71 -3.48
C ALA A 61 -7.75 -20.91 -2.55
N ALA A 62 -7.21 -19.93 -1.84
CA ALA A 62 -7.99 -19.03 -0.99
C ALA A 62 -7.76 -17.56 -1.38
N PHE A 63 -8.85 -16.82 -1.51
CA PHE A 63 -8.84 -15.37 -1.73
C PHE A 63 -9.26 -14.69 -0.42
N ILE A 64 -8.33 -13.98 0.22
CA ILE A 64 -8.47 -13.53 1.60
C ILE A 64 -8.19 -12.04 1.79
N LEU A 65 -8.76 -11.44 2.82
CA LEU A 65 -8.32 -10.16 3.38
C LEU A 65 -7.30 -10.38 4.51
N ASP A 66 -7.68 -11.20 5.47
CA ASP A 66 -6.85 -11.68 6.57
C ASP A 66 -6.92 -13.21 6.60
N VAL A 67 -5.91 -13.89 7.15
CA VAL A 67 -5.90 -15.35 7.26
C VAL A 67 -6.85 -15.76 8.40
N PRO A 68 -8.00 -16.42 8.09
CA PRO A 68 -8.86 -16.88 9.15
C PRO A 68 -8.20 -18.00 9.97
N GLU A 69 -8.38 -18.01 11.29
CA GLU A 69 -7.80 -19.02 12.18
C GLU A 69 -8.12 -20.48 11.75
N TRP A 70 -9.32 -20.69 11.23
CA TRP A 70 -9.79 -22.00 10.79
C TRP A 70 -9.22 -22.45 9.42
N LEU A 71 -8.60 -21.57 8.64
CA LEU A 71 -8.25 -21.84 7.24
C LEU A 71 -7.38 -23.10 7.09
N PHE A 72 -6.31 -23.18 7.85
CA PHE A 72 -5.35 -24.28 7.74
C PHE A 72 -5.87 -25.62 8.31
N GLU A 73 -6.82 -25.57 9.22
CA GLU A 73 -7.45 -26.75 9.80
C GLU A 73 -8.48 -27.36 8.85
N HIS A 74 -9.29 -26.50 8.21
CA HIS A 74 -10.41 -26.97 7.40
C HIS A 74 -10.11 -27.06 5.89
N CYS A 75 -8.96 -26.52 5.44
CA CYS A 75 -8.50 -26.58 4.05
C CYS A 75 -7.16 -27.33 3.95
N PRO A 76 -7.10 -28.66 4.21
CA PRO A 76 -5.84 -29.42 4.20
C PRO A 76 -5.16 -29.49 2.82
N ASN A 77 -5.90 -29.26 1.74
CA ASN A 77 -5.41 -29.30 0.37
C ASN A 77 -5.00 -27.92 -0.15
N LEU A 78 -4.98 -26.87 0.71
CA LEU A 78 -4.63 -25.50 0.33
C LEU A 78 -3.18 -25.42 -0.18
N ARG A 79 -3.00 -24.84 -1.36
CA ARG A 79 -1.69 -24.68 -2.02
C ARG A 79 -1.38 -23.25 -2.41
N TRP A 80 -2.39 -22.38 -2.41
CA TRP A 80 -2.22 -20.98 -2.79
C TRP A 80 -3.16 -20.07 -2.00
N ILE A 81 -2.60 -18.94 -1.54
CA ILE A 81 -3.33 -17.82 -0.93
C ILE A 81 -3.12 -16.58 -1.80
N HIS A 82 -4.21 -15.89 -2.14
CA HIS A 82 -4.18 -14.54 -2.70
C HIS A 82 -4.71 -13.54 -1.68
N SER A 83 -3.85 -12.64 -1.22
CA SER A 83 -4.25 -11.54 -0.31
C SER A 83 -4.78 -10.35 -1.11
N LEU A 84 -5.93 -9.79 -0.69
CA LEU A 84 -6.45 -8.53 -1.23
C LEU A 84 -5.51 -7.36 -0.94
N LYS A 85 -4.78 -7.43 0.16
CA LYS A 85 -3.87 -6.37 0.61
C LYS A 85 -2.60 -6.37 -0.22
N THR A 86 -1.99 -5.18 -0.36
CA THR A 86 -0.64 -5.05 -0.93
C THR A 86 0.43 -5.57 0.02
N GLY A 87 0.32 -5.22 1.31
CA GLY A 87 1.21 -5.71 2.35
C GLY A 87 0.75 -7.07 2.88
N TYR A 88 1.70 -7.87 3.32
CA TYR A 88 1.48 -9.20 3.87
C TYR A 88 2.10 -9.36 5.27
N ASP A 89 2.36 -8.25 5.95
CA ASP A 89 2.98 -8.18 7.29
C ASP A 89 2.16 -8.93 8.36
N HIS A 90 0.87 -9.15 8.09
CA HIS A 90 -0.08 -9.86 8.96
C HIS A 90 -0.17 -11.37 8.65
N ILE A 91 0.59 -11.87 7.67
CA ILE A 91 0.59 -13.28 7.26
C ILE A 91 1.84 -13.96 7.80
N ASP A 92 1.66 -15.04 8.51
CA ASP A 92 2.77 -15.87 9.00
C ASP A 92 3.40 -16.65 7.83
N LEU A 93 4.55 -16.15 7.36
CA LEU A 93 5.26 -16.74 6.23
C LEU A 93 5.92 -18.07 6.57
N ASP A 94 6.22 -18.36 7.84
CA ASP A 94 6.80 -19.65 8.26
C ASP A 94 5.77 -20.75 8.08
N ILE A 95 4.52 -20.52 8.45
CA ILE A 95 3.42 -21.48 8.23
C ILE A 95 3.24 -21.77 6.73
N LEU A 96 3.29 -20.73 5.87
CA LEU A 96 3.14 -20.92 4.44
C LEU A 96 4.32 -21.72 3.86
N HIS A 97 5.54 -21.40 4.27
CA HIS A 97 6.74 -22.11 3.84
C HIS A 97 6.68 -23.60 4.21
N ASP A 98 6.39 -23.90 5.49
CA ASP A 98 6.38 -25.27 6.01
C ASP A 98 5.30 -26.14 5.36
N ARG A 99 4.21 -25.52 4.90
CA ARG A 99 3.12 -26.19 4.19
C ARG A 99 3.27 -26.17 2.66
N GLY A 100 4.28 -25.50 2.12
CA GLY A 100 4.47 -25.32 0.68
C GLY A 100 3.36 -24.53 0.01
N ILE A 101 2.75 -23.58 0.73
CA ILE A 101 1.66 -22.73 0.23
C ILE A 101 2.26 -21.49 -0.44
N ARG A 102 1.89 -21.27 -1.70
CA ARG A 102 2.28 -20.07 -2.47
C ARG A 102 1.46 -18.87 -1.99
N LEU A 103 2.05 -17.68 -2.05
CA LEU A 103 1.40 -16.41 -1.70
C LEU A 103 1.47 -15.44 -2.88
N THR A 104 0.34 -14.83 -3.20
CA THR A 104 0.28 -13.65 -4.08
C THR A 104 -0.48 -12.54 -3.37
N ASN A 105 -0.26 -11.28 -3.76
CA ASN A 105 -0.88 -10.13 -3.12
C ASN A 105 -1.45 -9.12 -4.11
N GLY A 106 -2.18 -8.12 -3.59
CA GLY A 106 -2.79 -7.04 -4.37
C GLY A 106 -1.83 -5.91 -4.74
N ALA A 107 -0.51 -6.13 -4.78
CA ALA A 107 0.45 -5.07 -5.10
C ALA A 107 0.14 -4.41 -6.45
N GLY A 108 0.18 -3.09 -6.49
CA GLY A 108 -0.10 -2.30 -7.69
C GLY A 108 -1.58 -2.02 -7.96
N THR A 109 -2.52 -2.74 -7.36
CA THR A 109 -3.95 -2.55 -7.63
C THR A 109 -4.49 -1.19 -7.17
N ALA A 110 -3.87 -0.59 -6.15
CA ALA A 110 -4.17 0.72 -5.59
C ALA A 110 -3.18 1.83 -6.00
N ALA A 111 -2.20 1.51 -6.85
CA ALA A 111 -1.08 2.43 -7.11
C ALA A 111 -1.52 3.78 -7.69
N THR A 112 -2.50 3.80 -8.57
CA THR A 112 -2.99 5.02 -9.21
C THR A 112 -3.64 5.96 -8.19
N GLU A 113 -4.57 5.46 -7.38
CA GLU A 113 -5.29 6.25 -6.38
C GLU A 113 -4.34 6.81 -5.31
N ILE A 114 -3.41 5.97 -4.83
CA ILE A 114 -2.40 6.41 -3.85
C ILE A 114 -1.47 7.46 -4.48
N ALA A 115 -1.07 7.29 -5.73
CA ALA A 115 -0.25 8.28 -6.42
C ALA A 115 -0.99 9.61 -6.62
N GLU A 116 -2.27 9.60 -7.00
CA GLU A 116 -3.12 10.79 -7.07
C GLU A 116 -3.21 11.50 -5.72
N PHE A 117 -3.36 10.73 -4.64
CA PHE A 117 -3.37 11.26 -3.28
C PHE A 117 -2.04 11.95 -2.93
N VAL A 118 -0.89 11.33 -3.25
CA VAL A 118 0.44 11.95 -3.08
C VAL A 118 0.53 13.26 -3.84
N ILE A 119 0.09 13.31 -5.10
CA ILE A 119 0.08 14.55 -5.90
C ILE A 119 -0.80 15.61 -5.25
N ALA A 120 -1.98 15.23 -4.74
CA ALA A 120 -2.88 16.14 -4.05
C ALA A 120 -2.20 16.76 -2.80
N ARG A 121 -1.50 15.95 -1.97
CA ARG A 121 -0.75 16.43 -0.80
C ARG A 121 0.40 17.36 -1.18
N ILE A 122 1.13 17.05 -2.24
CA ILE A 122 2.18 17.93 -2.79
C ILE A 122 1.58 19.27 -3.21
N LEU A 123 0.52 19.27 -4.02
CA LEU A 123 -0.13 20.49 -4.49
C LEU A 123 -0.75 21.29 -3.34
N GLU A 124 -1.38 20.62 -2.37
CA GLU A 124 -1.93 21.23 -1.17
C GLU A 124 -0.87 22.03 -0.41
N HIS A 125 0.31 21.46 -0.20
CA HIS A 125 1.42 22.12 0.46
C HIS A 125 1.96 23.29 -0.39
N TRP A 126 2.32 23.04 -1.66
CA TRP A 126 2.95 24.04 -2.54
C TRP A 126 2.07 25.22 -2.89
N LYS A 127 0.75 25.06 -2.89
CA LYS A 127 -0.25 26.09 -3.19
C LYS A 127 -0.86 26.71 -1.93
N PHE A 128 -0.41 26.34 -0.73
CA PHE A 128 -0.94 26.82 0.55
C PHE A 128 -2.44 26.64 0.72
N LEU A 129 -3.03 25.59 0.11
CA LEU A 129 -4.49 25.43 0.08
C LEU A 129 -5.16 25.44 1.46
N PRO A 130 -4.61 24.81 2.52
CA PRO A 130 -5.22 24.86 3.83
C PRO A 130 -5.21 26.26 4.46
N ARG A 131 -4.14 27.02 4.23
CA ARG A 131 -4.08 28.40 4.69
C ARG A 131 -5.08 29.31 3.97
N ILE A 132 -5.27 29.07 2.67
CA ILE A 132 -6.28 29.77 1.86
C ILE A 132 -7.68 29.41 2.36
N ALA A 133 -7.96 28.13 2.67
CA ALA A 133 -9.22 27.70 3.21
C ALA A 133 -9.50 28.31 4.61
N GLU A 134 -8.46 28.45 5.46
CA GLU A 134 -8.58 29.12 6.74
C GLU A 134 -8.87 30.62 6.58
N GLN A 135 -8.16 31.32 5.70
CA GLN A 135 -8.42 32.73 5.39
C GLN A 135 -9.84 32.95 4.88
N GLN A 136 -10.39 32.03 4.07
CA GLN A 136 -11.78 32.07 3.63
C GLN A 136 -12.75 31.99 4.82
N ARG A 137 -12.51 31.10 5.80
CA ARG A 137 -13.33 30.99 7.01
C ARG A 137 -13.28 32.24 7.88
N GLN A 138 -12.12 32.92 7.89
CA GLN A 138 -11.89 34.17 8.63
C GLN A 138 -12.32 35.41 7.86
N HIS A 139 -12.85 35.29 6.64
CA HIS A 139 -13.18 36.39 5.72
C HIS A 139 -11.97 37.30 5.42
N GLU A 140 -10.75 36.73 5.38
CA GLU A 140 -9.52 37.46 5.11
C GLU A 140 -9.14 37.37 3.63
N TRP A 141 -9.07 38.53 2.97
CA TRP A 141 -8.55 38.64 1.59
C TRP A 141 -7.04 38.96 1.61
N ARG A 142 -6.20 37.92 1.79
CA ARG A 142 -4.73 38.07 1.76
C ARG A 142 -4.14 37.18 0.67
N PRO A 143 -3.56 37.75 -0.40
CA PRO A 143 -2.92 36.96 -1.46
C PRO A 143 -1.77 36.10 -0.91
N ARG A 144 -1.72 34.84 -1.33
CA ARG A 144 -0.63 33.92 -1.09
C ARG A 144 -0.22 33.28 -2.41
N PHE A 145 1.05 33.43 -2.76
CA PHE A 145 1.57 32.93 -4.03
C PHE A 145 2.33 31.64 -3.80
N GLY A 146 1.79 30.54 -4.29
CA GLY A 146 2.48 29.26 -4.29
C GLY A 146 3.57 29.20 -5.36
N ARG A 147 4.50 28.27 -5.19
CA ARG A 147 5.57 28.00 -6.15
C ARG A 147 5.08 27.10 -7.27
N ALA A 148 5.68 27.17 -8.46
CA ALA A 148 5.56 26.17 -9.51
C ALA A 148 6.31 24.88 -9.08
N LEU A 149 5.89 23.73 -9.60
CA LEU A 149 6.54 22.44 -9.32
C LEU A 149 7.71 22.15 -10.28
N GLY A 150 7.76 22.83 -11.44
CA GLY A 150 8.88 22.71 -12.37
C GLY A 150 10.22 23.01 -11.67
N ASP A 151 11.24 22.28 -12.02
CA ASP A 151 12.58 22.32 -11.42
C ASP A 151 12.69 21.83 -9.95
N CYS A 152 11.58 21.48 -9.29
CA CYS A 152 11.64 20.81 -7.99
C CYS A 152 12.27 19.41 -8.12
N ARG A 153 13.03 19.04 -7.10
CA ARG A 153 13.63 17.72 -6.98
C ARG A 153 12.79 16.85 -6.09
N VAL A 154 12.43 15.68 -6.58
CA VAL A 154 11.65 14.68 -5.84
C VAL A 154 12.48 13.42 -5.64
N THR A 155 12.54 12.92 -4.43
CA THR A 155 13.09 11.60 -4.13
C THR A 155 11.98 10.66 -3.75
N LEU A 156 11.83 9.57 -4.52
CA LEU A 156 10.84 8.52 -4.33
C LEU A 156 11.50 7.33 -3.63
N VAL A 157 11.25 7.17 -2.34
CA VAL A 157 11.86 6.13 -1.49
C VAL A 157 10.96 4.90 -1.45
N GLY A 158 11.49 3.75 -1.91
CA GLY A 158 10.71 2.56 -2.23
C GLY A 158 10.12 2.65 -3.64
N TYR A 159 10.92 2.32 -4.67
CA TYR A 159 10.49 2.46 -6.06
C TYR A 159 9.74 1.22 -6.55
N GLY A 160 8.63 0.91 -5.86
CA GLY A 160 7.61 -0.08 -6.21
C GLY A 160 6.47 0.55 -7.05
N PRO A 161 5.36 -0.18 -7.26
CA PRO A 161 4.23 0.24 -8.11
C PRO A 161 3.69 1.64 -7.77
N ILE A 162 3.56 1.99 -6.48
CA ILE A 162 3.06 3.30 -6.04
C ILE A 162 3.98 4.42 -6.54
N ASN A 163 5.26 4.36 -6.22
CA ASN A 163 6.20 5.42 -6.59
C ASN A 163 6.54 5.43 -8.09
N GLN A 164 6.38 4.32 -8.80
CA GLN A 164 6.43 4.32 -10.26
C GLN A 164 5.27 5.12 -10.86
N GLU A 165 4.09 4.96 -10.29
CA GLU A 165 2.90 5.70 -10.72
C GLU A 165 2.99 7.18 -10.31
N VAL A 166 3.53 7.51 -9.12
CA VAL A 166 3.85 8.89 -8.72
C VAL A 166 4.80 9.52 -9.75
N ALA A 167 5.86 8.82 -10.16
CA ALA A 167 6.79 9.32 -11.17
C ALA A 167 6.09 9.60 -12.51
N ARG A 168 5.21 8.71 -12.95
CA ARG A 168 4.42 8.87 -14.17
C ARG A 168 3.51 10.09 -14.10
N LEU A 169 2.80 10.28 -12.97
CA LEU A 169 1.88 11.41 -12.78
C LEU A 169 2.61 12.73 -12.59
N LEU A 170 3.86 12.74 -12.10
CA LEU A 170 4.68 13.93 -11.97
C LEU A 170 5.34 14.37 -13.29
N ALA A 171 5.40 13.53 -14.31
CA ALA A 171 6.06 13.84 -15.58
C ALA A 171 5.60 15.16 -16.22
N PRO A 172 4.29 15.51 -16.26
CA PRO A 172 3.83 16.78 -16.83
C PRO A 172 4.30 18.03 -16.07
N PHE A 173 4.74 17.90 -14.82
CA PHE A 173 5.23 19.01 -14.00
C PHE A 173 6.71 19.30 -14.24
N ALA A 174 7.41 18.53 -15.08
CA ALA A 174 8.83 18.70 -15.41
C ALA A 174 9.74 18.69 -14.16
N MET A 175 9.42 17.86 -13.17
CA MET A 175 10.21 17.69 -11.95
C MET A 175 11.40 16.76 -12.18
N ARG A 176 12.46 16.94 -11.38
CA ARG A 176 13.65 16.09 -11.41
C ARG A 176 13.48 14.96 -10.38
N ILE A 177 13.35 13.72 -10.85
CA ILE A 177 13.00 12.57 -10.02
C ILE A 177 14.22 11.68 -9.79
N THR A 178 14.53 11.42 -8.53
CA THR A 178 15.44 10.37 -8.07
C THR A 178 14.61 9.26 -7.43
N ALA A 179 14.83 8.01 -7.81
CA ALA A 179 14.23 6.84 -7.18
C ALA A 179 15.23 6.16 -6.25
N VAL A 180 14.75 5.62 -5.12
CA VAL A 180 15.54 4.82 -4.18
C VAL A 180 14.88 3.45 -4.01
N ARG A 181 15.67 2.40 -4.14
CA ARG A 181 15.25 0.99 -3.96
C ARG A 181 16.36 0.20 -3.26
N ARG A 182 16.07 -1.07 -2.90
CA ARG A 182 17.06 -1.95 -2.20
C ARG A 182 18.45 -1.88 -2.86
N SER A 183 18.51 -1.98 -4.18
CA SER A 183 19.76 -1.91 -4.96
C SER A 183 19.67 -0.84 -6.03
N ALA A 184 20.74 -0.14 -6.32
CA ALA A 184 20.83 0.77 -7.45
C ALA A 184 20.48 0.06 -8.77
N GLY A 185 20.08 0.83 -9.78
CA GLY A 185 19.68 0.24 -11.05
C GLY A 185 19.61 1.28 -12.18
N THR A 186 19.19 0.82 -13.35
CA THR A 186 18.98 1.68 -14.51
C THR A 186 17.73 2.56 -14.31
N PRO A 187 17.79 3.85 -14.61
CA PRO A 187 16.63 4.72 -14.60
C PRO A 187 15.53 4.25 -15.56
N SER A 188 14.28 4.34 -15.12
CA SER A 188 13.12 4.17 -15.97
C SER A 188 12.68 5.52 -16.56
N GLN A 189 11.73 5.50 -17.49
CA GLN A 189 11.23 6.71 -18.12
C GLN A 189 10.74 7.74 -17.07
N GLY A 190 11.22 8.97 -17.15
CA GLY A 190 10.85 10.06 -16.24
C GLY A 190 11.65 10.11 -14.94
N VAL A 191 12.58 9.16 -14.70
CA VAL A 191 13.46 9.12 -13.52
C VAL A 191 14.90 9.40 -13.97
N GLU A 192 15.55 10.37 -13.34
CA GLU A 192 16.93 10.75 -13.66
C GLU A 192 17.96 9.78 -13.07
N ARG A 193 17.69 9.26 -11.86
CA ARG A 193 18.62 8.39 -11.11
C ARG A 193 17.89 7.33 -10.33
N VAL A 194 18.50 6.16 -10.22
CA VAL A 194 18.08 5.09 -9.30
C VAL A 194 19.23 4.77 -8.36
N MET A 195 19.05 5.07 -7.07
CA MET A 195 20.05 4.91 -6.02
C MET A 195 19.72 3.72 -5.11
N ALA A 196 20.72 3.20 -4.44
CA ALA A 196 20.53 2.17 -3.43
C ALA A 196 19.99 2.78 -2.12
N LEU A 197 19.23 1.99 -1.36
CA LEU A 197 18.73 2.40 -0.04
C LEU A 197 19.86 2.77 0.94
N ALA A 198 21.02 2.12 0.81
CA ALA A 198 22.21 2.46 1.59
C ALA A 198 22.72 3.89 1.37
N ASP A 199 22.37 4.51 0.24
CA ASP A 199 22.76 5.88 -0.10
C ASP A 199 21.59 6.89 0.15
N LEU A 200 20.61 6.53 0.96
CA LEU A 200 19.38 7.31 1.15
C LEU A 200 19.65 8.75 1.56
N ALA A 201 20.52 8.99 2.56
CA ALA A 201 20.85 10.34 3.02
C ALA A 201 21.34 11.25 1.87
N ASN A 202 22.18 10.72 0.98
CA ASN A 202 22.64 11.44 -0.20
C ASN A 202 21.50 11.69 -1.21
N ALA A 203 20.57 10.74 -1.34
CA ALA A 203 19.45 10.86 -2.27
C ALA A 203 18.45 11.95 -1.86
N ILE A 204 18.20 12.09 -0.54
CA ILE A 204 17.22 13.04 0.00
C ILE A 204 17.78 14.42 0.29
N GLY A 205 19.10 14.57 0.46
CA GLY A 205 19.76 15.81 0.91
C GLY A 205 19.53 17.05 0.01
N ASN A 206 19.17 16.85 -1.25
CA ASN A 206 18.84 17.92 -2.17
C ASN A 206 17.37 17.88 -2.67
N ALA A 207 16.55 17.02 -2.09
CA ALA A 207 15.17 16.85 -2.50
C ALA A 207 14.28 17.94 -1.88
N ASP A 208 13.48 18.62 -2.71
CA ASP A 208 12.42 19.50 -2.24
C ASP A 208 11.23 18.70 -1.70
N ILE A 209 11.06 17.46 -2.19
CA ILE A 209 9.98 16.54 -1.81
C ILE A 209 10.57 15.14 -1.63
N VAL A 210 10.22 14.48 -0.54
CA VAL A 210 10.53 13.07 -0.29
C VAL A 210 9.23 12.31 -0.13
N VAL A 211 9.04 11.26 -0.94
CA VAL A 211 7.85 10.39 -0.87
C VAL A 211 8.29 8.99 -0.46
N ALA A 212 7.89 8.56 0.72
CA ALA A 212 8.13 7.22 1.23
C ALA A 212 6.95 6.29 0.90
N ALA A 213 7.22 5.17 0.24
CA ALA A 213 6.29 4.08 -0.05
C ALA A 213 6.99 2.74 0.17
N LEU A 214 7.42 2.50 1.41
CA LEU A 214 8.21 1.35 1.83
C LEU A 214 7.33 0.28 2.49
N PRO A 215 7.64 -1.01 2.33
CA PRO A 215 7.06 -2.07 3.16
C PRO A 215 7.60 -1.97 4.60
N SER A 216 6.93 -2.63 5.55
CA SER A 216 7.45 -2.84 6.91
C SER A 216 8.38 -4.06 6.90
N THR A 217 9.67 -3.82 7.16
CA THR A 217 10.71 -4.84 7.30
C THR A 217 11.69 -4.39 8.37
N SER A 218 12.55 -5.29 8.83
CA SER A 218 13.62 -4.95 9.79
C SER A 218 14.54 -3.84 9.26
N GLY A 219 14.75 -3.77 7.95
CA GLY A 219 15.60 -2.76 7.30
C GLY A 219 14.90 -1.42 6.99
N THR A 220 13.58 -1.32 7.19
CA THR A 220 12.81 -0.10 6.91
C THR A 220 12.12 0.48 8.15
N THR A 221 12.01 -0.30 9.23
CA THR A 221 11.47 0.18 10.51
C THR A 221 12.37 1.25 11.11
N GLY A 222 11.80 2.40 11.45
CA GLY A 222 12.51 3.56 12.00
C GLY A 222 13.53 4.19 11.04
N LEU A 223 13.43 3.91 9.74
CA LEU A 223 14.36 4.42 8.73
C LEU A 223 14.42 5.95 8.68
N PHE A 224 13.29 6.61 8.86
CA PHE A 224 13.20 8.06 8.95
C PHE A 224 13.21 8.48 10.42
N ASP A 225 14.39 8.57 10.98
CA ASP A 225 14.72 9.06 12.32
C ASP A 225 15.21 10.53 12.28
N ALA A 226 15.61 11.08 13.42
CA ALA A 226 16.11 12.45 13.55
C ALA A 226 17.28 12.74 12.58
N GLY A 227 18.23 11.79 12.45
CA GLY A 227 19.38 11.96 11.56
C GLY A 227 18.98 11.97 10.09
N MET A 228 17.97 11.18 9.72
CA MET A 228 17.48 11.13 8.35
C MET A 228 16.67 12.40 8.02
N PHE A 229 15.87 12.91 8.95
CA PHE A 229 15.19 14.21 8.76
C PHE A 229 16.18 15.37 8.69
N GLU A 230 17.24 15.38 9.53
CA GLU A 230 18.30 16.38 9.47
C GLU A 230 19.07 16.35 8.12
N ALA A 231 19.24 15.15 7.53
CA ALA A 231 19.86 15.00 6.22
C ALA A 231 19.00 15.52 5.07
N MET A 232 17.69 15.73 5.26
CA MET A 232 16.82 16.32 4.24
C MET A 232 17.15 17.79 4.04
N LYS A 233 16.84 18.31 2.84
CA LYS A 233 16.98 19.71 2.52
C LYS A 233 16.08 20.56 3.44
N GLU A 234 16.62 21.69 3.96
CA GLU A 234 15.82 22.66 4.70
C GLU A 234 14.61 23.14 3.89
N GLY A 235 13.43 23.14 4.52
CA GLY A 235 12.16 23.46 3.88
C GLY A 235 11.57 22.33 3.02
N ALA A 236 12.14 21.13 3.04
CA ALA A 236 11.61 20.00 2.29
C ALA A 236 10.23 19.57 2.81
N PHE A 237 9.47 18.94 1.92
CA PHE A 237 8.18 18.34 2.22
C PHE A 237 8.30 16.81 2.23
N PHE A 238 7.83 16.19 3.32
CA PHE A 238 7.84 14.74 3.50
C PHE A 238 6.45 14.15 3.32
N VAL A 239 6.33 13.02 2.60
CA VAL A 239 5.07 12.27 2.43
C VAL A 239 5.33 10.80 2.72
N ASN A 240 4.50 10.19 3.58
CA ASN A 240 4.52 8.75 3.82
C ASN A 240 3.17 8.11 3.46
N VAL A 241 3.18 7.22 2.47
CA VAL A 241 2.04 6.40 2.02
C VAL A 241 2.39 4.91 2.00
N GLY A 242 3.47 4.53 2.70
CA GLY A 242 3.92 3.13 2.80
C GLY A 242 3.44 2.45 4.06
N ARG A 243 4.29 2.46 5.10
CA ARG A 243 3.99 1.97 6.45
C ARG A 243 4.42 3.01 7.48
N GLY A 244 3.59 3.19 8.52
CA GLY A 244 3.87 4.13 9.61
C GLY A 244 5.14 3.78 10.37
N THR A 245 5.41 2.49 10.53
CA THR A 245 6.63 1.99 11.21
C THR A 245 7.95 2.44 10.58
N ALA A 246 7.93 2.92 9.33
CA ALA A 246 9.12 3.46 8.68
C ALA A 246 9.56 4.83 9.25
N VAL A 247 8.70 5.50 10.02
CA VAL A 247 8.91 6.85 10.54
C VAL A 247 8.97 6.83 12.07
N VAL A 248 9.95 7.50 12.65
CA VAL A 248 9.97 7.85 14.07
C VAL A 248 9.17 9.16 14.21
N GLU A 249 7.89 9.05 14.60
CA GLU A 249 6.91 10.16 14.58
C GLU A 249 7.32 11.33 15.48
N THR A 250 7.95 11.05 16.62
CA THR A 250 8.52 12.09 17.51
C THR A 250 9.60 12.92 16.83
N ASP A 251 10.43 12.30 16.02
CA ASP A 251 11.52 12.96 15.29
C ASP A 251 10.97 13.79 14.12
N LEU A 252 9.93 13.29 13.45
CA LEU A 252 9.21 14.03 12.42
C LEU A 252 8.59 15.31 12.99
N MET A 253 7.92 15.21 14.15
CA MET A 253 7.34 16.37 14.83
C MET A 253 8.42 17.38 15.21
N ALA A 254 9.54 16.94 15.79
CA ALA A 254 10.65 17.81 16.16
C ALA A 254 11.27 18.53 14.93
N ALA A 255 11.40 17.85 13.80
CA ALA A 255 11.91 18.43 12.56
C ALA A 255 10.96 19.51 11.97
N LEU A 256 9.66 19.36 12.17
CA LEU A 256 8.66 20.36 11.79
C LEU A 256 8.64 21.55 12.77
N GLU A 257 8.69 21.30 14.07
CA GLU A 257 8.71 22.34 15.12
C GLU A 257 9.95 23.23 15.02
N SER A 258 11.11 22.66 14.72
CA SER A 258 12.34 23.43 14.46
C SER A 258 12.28 24.26 13.20
N GLY A 259 11.32 23.99 12.30
CA GLY A 259 11.22 24.62 10.98
C GLY A 259 12.21 24.05 9.95
N HIS A 260 12.97 23.00 10.27
CA HIS A 260 13.87 22.33 9.34
C HIS A 260 13.08 21.73 8.16
N LEU A 261 12.00 21.02 8.44
CA LEU A 261 11.06 20.59 7.41
C LEU A 261 9.99 21.67 7.16
N GLY A 262 9.67 21.90 5.89
CA GLY A 262 8.61 22.83 5.46
C GLY A 262 7.20 22.29 5.65
N GLY A 263 7.04 20.98 5.86
CA GLY A 263 5.77 20.31 6.10
C GLY A 263 5.88 18.80 5.93
N ALA A 264 4.85 18.10 6.40
CA ALA A 264 4.73 16.65 6.19
C ALA A 264 3.27 16.23 5.99
N ALA A 265 3.05 15.12 5.30
CA ALA A 265 1.78 14.43 5.18
C ALA A 265 1.98 12.93 5.36
N VAL A 266 1.17 12.30 6.22
CA VAL A 266 1.20 10.86 6.45
C VAL A 266 -0.20 10.29 6.25
N ASP A 267 -0.30 9.21 5.51
CA ASP A 267 -1.54 8.42 5.37
C ASP A 267 -1.54 7.23 6.32
N VAL A 268 -0.37 6.89 6.84
CA VAL A 268 -0.13 5.74 7.71
C VAL A 268 0.63 6.18 8.96
N THR A 269 0.29 5.57 10.11
CA THR A 269 0.90 5.85 11.42
C THR A 269 1.47 4.58 12.04
N ALA A 270 2.37 4.74 13.02
CA ALA A 270 3.02 3.59 13.67
C ALA A 270 2.00 2.70 14.41
N VAL A 271 0.95 3.32 14.94
CA VAL A 271 -0.20 2.63 15.56
C VAL A 271 -1.46 3.03 14.79
N GLU A 272 -2.21 2.03 14.34
CA GLU A 272 -3.46 2.24 13.61
C GLU A 272 -4.60 1.39 14.23
N PRO A 273 -5.76 1.98 14.55
CA PRO A 273 -6.11 3.42 14.46
C PRO A 273 -5.27 4.29 15.39
N LEU A 274 -4.93 5.52 14.94
CA LEU A 274 -4.18 6.48 15.75
C LEU A 274 -4.99 6.82 17.02
N PRO A 275 -4.44 6.63 18.24
CA PRO A 275 -5.11 6.96 19.48
C PRO A 275 -5.58 8.43 19.54
N GLY A 276 -6.75 8.67 20.15
CA GLY A 276 -7.36 10.00 20.16
C GLY A 276 -6.58 11.03 20.97
N ASP A 277 -5.68 10.58 21.86
CA ASP A 277 -4.79 11.40 22.69
C ASP A 277 -3.35 11.45 22.15
N ASP A 278 -3.10 10.93 20.96
CA ASP A 278 -1.78 10.94 20.35
C ASP A 278 -1.36 12.39 20.00
N PRO A 279 -0.13 12.82 20.37
CA PRO A 279 0.34 14.17 20.09
C PRO A 279 0.46 14.49 18.59
N LEU A 280 0.50 13.49 17.72
CA LEU A 280 0.54 13.69 16.28
C LEU A 280 -0.68 14.49 15.77
N TRP A 281 -1.87 14.35 16.42
CA TRP A 281 -3.08 15.09 16.04
C TRP A 281 -2.92 16.61 16.15
N ASP A 282 -2.19 17.08 17.16
CA ASP A 282 -1.98 18.51 17.43
C ASP A 282 -0.72 19.06 16.74
N SER A 283 0.01 18.22 16.02
CA SER A 283 1.24 18.58 15.31
C SER A 283 0.97 19.33 13.99
N GLN A 284 2.05 19.73 13.33
CA GLN A 284 2.00 20.30 11.97
C GLN A 284 1.89 19.25 10.86
N VAL A 285 1.88 17.95 11.21
CA VAL A 285 1.73 16.84 10.28
C VAL A 285 0.30 16.81 9.73
N ARG A 286 0.14 16.65 8.43
CA ARG A 286 -1.16 16.39 7.81
C ARG A 286 -1.42 14.92 7.84
N ILE A 287 -2.41 14.51 8.62
CA ILE A 287 -2.79 13.11 8.80
C ILE A 287 -3.97 12.78 7.91
N SER A 288 -3.97 11.58 7.36
CA SER A 288 -5.15 10.92 6.81
C SER A 288 -5.22 9.48 7.36
N PRO A 289 -6.44 8.95 7.60
CA PRO A 289 -6.62 7.69 8.32
C PRO A 289 -6.53 6.48 7.37
N HIS A 290 -5.36 6.25 6.77
CA HIS A 290 -5.04 5.15 5.85
C HIS A 290 -6.11 5.01 4.74
N CYS A 291 -6.40 6.13 4.07
CA CYS A 291 -7.49 6.26 3.09
C CYS A 291 -7.05 6.77 1.72
N SER A 292 -5.73 6.77 1.43
CA SER A 292 -5.19 7.20 0.13
C SER A 292 -5.65 6.32 -1.04
N ALA A 293 -6.15 5.12 -0.74
CA ALA A 293 -6.66 4.17 -1.71
C ALA A 293 -8.20 4.23 -1.83
N SER A 294 -8.73 4.06 -3.05
CA SER A 294 -10.18 3.97 -3.29
C SER A 294 -10.62 2.52 -3.45
N LEU A 295 -11.53 2.06 -2.60
CA LEU A 295 -11.95 0.66 -2.54
C LEU A 295 -12.60 0.16 -3.85
N ASP A 296 -13.40 0.98 -4.53
CA ASP A 296 -14.17 0.56 -5.71
C ASP A 296 -13.32 0.01 -6.86
N ASN A 297 -12.28 0.73 -7.24
CA ASN A 297 -11.42 0.32 -8.35
C ASN A 297 -10.45 -0.78 -7.93
N ILE A 298 -10.03 -0.77 -6.66
CA ILE A 298 -9.12 -1.79 -6.13
C ILE A 298 -9.77 -3.17 -6.18
N MET A 299 -10.99 -3.31 -5.68
CA MET A 299 -11.69 -4.60 -5.69
C MET A 299 -11.80 -5.18 -7.09
N ARG A 300 -12.16 -4.37 -8.07
CA ARG A 300 -12.20 -4.82 -9.47
C ARG A 300 -10.84 -5.30 -9.96
N ARG A 301 -9.77 -4.52 -9.73
CA ARG A 301 -8.41 -4.87 -10.20
C ARG A 301 -7.84 -6.09 -9.49
N VAL A 302 -8.08 -6.23 -8.19
CA VAL A 302 -7.60 -7.39 -7.44
C VAL A 302 -8.35 -8.67 -7.82
N HIS A 303 -9.65 -8.59 -8.12
CA HIS A 303 -10.41 -9.71 -8.66
C HIS A 303 -9.89 -10.13 -10.04
N GLU A 304 -9.66 -9.17 -10.95
CA GLU A 304 -9.08 -9.43 -12.26
C GLU A 304 -7.70 -10.09 -12.14
N LEU A 305 -6.86 -9.61 -11.20
CA LEU A 305 -5.56 -10.19 -10.92
C LEU A 305 -5.67 -11.63 -10.39
N PHE A 306 -6.58 -11.86 -9.44
CA PHE A 306 -6.84 -13.19 -8.91
C PHE A 306 -7.27 -14.16 -10.02
N VAL A 307 -8.22 -13.77 -10.87
CA VAL A 307 -8.70 -14.59 -11.99
C VAL A 307 -7.57 -14.94 -12.97
N ARG A 308 -6.68 -13.99 -13.30
CA ARG A 308 -5.50 -14.29 -14.13
C ARG A 308 -4.57 -15.28 -13.43
N ASN A 309 -4.35 -15.10 -12.14
CA ASN A 309 -3.50 -15.98 -11.34
C ASN A 309 -4.05 -17.40 -11.18
N VAL A 310 -5.38 -17.60 -11.21
CA VAL A 310 -5.98 -18.96 -11.25
C VAL A 310 -5.47 -19.72 -12.48
N THR A 311 -5.44 -19.07 -13.64
CA THR A 311 -4.94 -19.69 -14.89
C THR A 311 -3.45 -20.07 -14.78
N HIS A 312 -2.63 -19.18 -14.22
CA HIS A 312 -1.20 -19.46 -13.99
C HIS A 312 -0.98 -20.56 -12.96
N PHE A 313 -1.76 -20.54 -11.87
CA PHE A 313 -1.69 -21.56 -10.83
C PHE A 313 -2.01 -22.96 -11.38
N GLU A 314 -3.04 -23.10 -12.19
CA GLU A 314 -3.43 -24.37 -12.83
C GLU A 314 -2.39 -24.85 -13.86
N ALA A 315 -1.77 -23.93 -14.57
CA ALA A 315 -0.68 -24.26 -15.49
C ALA A 315 0.62 -24.67 -14.76
N GLY A 316 0.73 -24.38 -13.46
CA GLY A 316 1.97 -24.57 -12.70
C GLY A 316 3.02 -23.48 -12.99
N ASP A 317 2.61 -22.37 -13.58
CA ASP A 317 3.46 -21.24 -13.93
C ASP A 317 3.70 -20.30 -12.73
N GLY A 318 4.61 -19.34 -12.89
CA GLY A 318 4.76 -18.21 -11.97
C GLY A 318 3.54 -17.29 -12.03
N MET A 319 3.03 -16.88 -10.87
CA MET A 319 1.87 -15.99 -10.77
C MET A 319 2.30 -14.52 -10.71
N GLU A 320 1.42 -13.61 -11.12
CA GLU A 320 1.63 -12.18 -10.93
C GLU A 320 1.63 -11.85 -9.43
N ASN A 321 2.54 -10.98 -9.00
CA ASN A 321 2.72 -10.56 -7.59
C ASN A 321 2.96 -11.74 -6.62
N GLU A 322 3.62 -12.78 -7.08
CA GLU A 322 4.02 -13.88 -6.22
C GLU A 322 5.14 -13.45 -5.26
N VAL A 323 4.95 -13.73 -3.99
CA VAL A 323 5.88 -13.44 -2.92
C VAL A 323 6.85 -14.61 -2.79
N ASP A 324 8.15 -14.33 -2.79
CA ASP A 324 9.17 -15.33 -2.45
C ASP A 324 9.16 -15.59 -0.94
N VAL A 325 8.24 -16.48 -0.51
CA VAL A 325 8.02 -16.81 0.90
C VAL A 325 9.32 -17.27 1.57
N ALA A 326 10.18 -17.98 0.85
CA ALA A 326 11.42 -18.52 1.41
C ALA A 326 12.45 -17.41 1.74
N SER A 327 12.51 -16.35 0.92
CA SER A 327 13.44 -15.23 1.15
C SER A 327 12.86 -14.14 2.05
N GLU A 328 11.55 -13.90 2.01
CA GLU A 328 10.92 -12.80 2.74
C GLU A 328 10.65 -13.14 4.22
N ARG A 329 10.56 -14.41 4.62
CA ARG A 329 10.35 -14.82 6.03
C ARG A 329 11.49 -14.44 6.98
N HIS A 330 12.65 -14.03 6.45
CA HIS A 330 13.83 -13.63 7.23
C HIS A 330 14.09 -12.12 7.21
N ASN A 331 13.22 -11.36 6.56
CA ASN A 331 13.25 -9.89 6.49
C ASN A 331 12.28 -9.27 7.49
#